data_5d432b30f28e9caf7bd856beadde4d32
#
_entry.id   5d432b30f28e9caf7bd856beadde4d32
#
_cell.length_a   1.000
_cell.length_b   1.000
_cell.length_c   1.000
_cell.angle_alpha   90.00
_cell.angle_beta   90.00
_cell.angle_gamma   90.00
#
_symmetry.space_group_name_H-M   'P 1'
#
loop_
_entity.id
_entity.type
_entity.pdbx_description
1 polymer ?
#
loop_
_entity_poly.entity_id
_entity_poly.type
_entity_poly.pdbx_seq_one_letter_code
_entity_poly.pdbx_strand_id
1 'polypeptide(L)'
;MRIIALLLAASCQLLAVGSASERPHSENNATPPQAVGEDSAASSDRLANGFDPSASRSSENRYRLRTVVLDAGHGGKDIGCNGVDAREADVALAIIKKLGQQIEANSPGVRVIYTRKTNVFIELDERAAIANRNHADLFISVHCNAGPRGSHGTEVWTMGLHKTNANLGVAQRENAVILQEKNYKQRYDGFDPRSPQSHILFSLFQSAYITNSLRLAQRIDRQFRTKVGRVSRGVKQAGFLVLWKSTMPSVLVEAGFLTDPTEENYLDTNAGQQAIAGGIYRAFSEYKHDLEGTPSR
;
A
#
# COMPACT_ATOMS: atom_id res chain seq x y z
N MET A 1 57.58 16.09 6.78
CA MET A 1 58.40 15.10 6.00
C MET A 1 57.43 14.26 5.21
N ARG A 2 57.43 14.49 3.88
CA ARG A 2 57.30 13.56 2.72
C ARG A 2 56.15 12.54 2.82
N ILE A 3 54.99 12.73 2.17
CA ILE A 3 54.62 12.50 0.74
C ILE A 3 55.02 11.10 0.26
N ILE A 4 54.00 10.26 -0.04
CA ILE A 4 54.00 9.45 -1.25
C ILE A 4 52.53 9.31 -1.69
N ALA A 5 52.24 9.87 -2.87
CA ALA A 5 51.07 9.66 -3.67
C ALA A 5 51.29 8.41 -4.53
N LEU A 6 50.33 7.54 -4.67
CA LEU A 6 50.33 6.51 -5.71
C LEU A 6 49.06 6.68 -6.57
N LEU A 7 49.29 7.18 -7.78
CA LEU A 7 48.40 7.13 -8.92
C LEU A 7 48.42 5.71 -9.51
N LEU A 8 47.24 5.11 -9.70
CA LEU A 8 47.09 3.97 -10.62
C LEU A 8 45.97 4.32 -11.59
N ALA A 9 46.42 4.66 -12.80
CA ALA A 9 45.59 4.72 -13.99
C ALA A 9 45.36 3.29 -14.49
N ALA A 10 44.14 2.92 -14.78
CA ALA A 10 43.77 1.73 -15.52
C ALA A 10 42.92 2.12 -16.72
N SER A 11 43.43 1.79 -17.86
CA SER A 11 43.06 2.08 -19.22
C SER A 11 41.74 1.47 -19.65
N CYS A 12 41.03 2.29 -20.42
CA CYS A 12 39.89 1.97 -21.28
C CYS A 12 40.34 1.01 -22.41
N GLN A 13 39.68 -0.10 -22.61
CA GLN A 13 39.73 -0.84 -23.87
C GLN A 13 38.30 -0.96 -24.43
N LEU A 14 38.08 -0.19 -25.50
CA LEU A 14 37.02 -0.40 -26.47
C LEU A 14 37.30 -1.67 -27.27
N LEU A 15 36.33 -2.55 -27.37
CA LEU A 15 36.22 -3.53 -28.42
C LEU A 15 34.91 -3.34 -29.17
N ALA A 16 35.04 -2.80 -30.37
CA ALA A 16 34.02 -2.79 -31.42
C ALA A 16 34.32 -3.95 -32.41
N VAL A 17 33.36 -4.81 -32.63
CA VAL A 17 33.22 -5.70 -33.81
C VAL A 17 31.72 -5.99 -33.90
N GLY A 18 30.94 -5.81 -34.94
CA GLY A 18 31.16 -5.95 -36.35
C GLY A 18 29.84 -6.47 -36.86
N SER A 19 29.20 -5.76 -37.78
CA SER A 19 27.96 -6.09 -38.44
C SER A 19 28.15 -7.24 -39.44
N ALA A 20 27.15 -8.15 -39.53
CA ALA A 20 26.84 -8.86 -40.78
C ALA A 20 25.39 -9.30 -40.75
N SER A 21 24.65 -8.79 -41.66
CA SER A 21 23.58 -9.11 -42.54
C SER A 21 23.54 -10.63 -42.90
N GLU A 22 22.32 -11.17 -42.92
CA GLU A 22 21.71 -11.83 -44.07
C GLU A 22 20.38 -12.52 -43.71
N ARG A 23 19.34 -12.20 -44.48
CA ARG A 23 18.11 -13.03 -44.61
C ARG A 23 18.37 -14.06 -45.74
N PRO A 24 17.62 -15.17 -45.81
CA PRO A 24 16.54 -15.13 -46.76
C PRO A 24 15.21 -15.83 -46.35
N HIS A 25 14.22 -15.46 -47.15
CA HIS A 25 12.87 -15.97 -47.29
C HIS A 25 12.72 -17.49 -47.43
N SER A 26 11.59 -18.05 -46.92
CA SER A 26 10.83 -19.04 -47.66
C SER A 26 9.35 -18.91 -47.34
N GLU A 27 8.63 -18.56 -48.41
CA GLU A 27 7.18 -18.69 -48.55
C GLU A 27 6.78 -20.17 -48.55
N ASN A 28 5.69 -20.50 -47.88
CA ASN A 28 4.90 -21.65 -48.27
C ASN A 28 3.42 -21.32 -48.17
N ASN A 29 2.86 -21.18 -49.37
CA ASN A 29 1.45 -21.20 -49.68
C ASN A 29 0.81 -22.54 -49.32
N ALA A 30 -0.35 -22.49 -48.66
CA ALA A 30 -1.31 -23.61 -48.69
C ALA A 30 -2.74 -23.01 -48.77
N THR A 31 -3.35 -23.27 -49.87
CA THR A 31 -4.69 -22.98 -50.31
C THR A 31 -5.76 -23.71 -49.50
N PRO A 32 -6.96 -23.13 -49.31
CA PRO A 32 -8.08 -23.82 -48.61
C PRO A 32 -8.85 -24.75 -49.53
N PRO A 33 -9.44 -25.83 -49.08
CA PRO A 33 -10.35 -26.63 -49.89
C PRO A 33 -11.76 -26.09 -49.87
N GLN A 34 -12.36 -26.20 -51.06
CA GLN A 34 -13.71 -25.81 -51.48
C GLN A 34 -14.82 -26.70 -50.90
N ALA A 35 -15.99 -26.09 -50.87
CA ALA A 35 -17.29 -26.65 -50.53
C ALA A 35 -17.79 -27.68 -51.56
N VAL A 36 -18.51 -28.69 -51.07
CA VAL A 36 -19.46 -29.52 -51.81
C VAL A 36 -20.65 -29.69 -50.90
N GLY A 37 -21.79 -29.23 -51.10
CA GLY A 37 -22.88 -29.55 -52.05
C GLY A 37 -24.03 -30.19 -51.29
N GLU A 38 -25.11 -29.44 -51.13
CA GLU A 38 -26.54 -29.74 -51.20
C GLU A 38 -27.04 -31.20 -50.95
N ASP A 39 -27.96 -31.40 -50.06
CA ASP A 39 -29.40 -31.53 -50.18
C ASP A 39 -30.03 -32.25 -48.98
N SER A 40 -31.02 -31.75 -48.34
CA SER A 40 -32.42 -32.19 -48.38
C SER A 40 -33.24 -31.57 -47.25
N ALA A 41 -34.32 -30.98 -47.70
CA ALA A 41 -35.41 -30.48 -46.87
C ALA A 41 -36.17 -31.62 -46.20
N ALA A 42 -36.55 -31.45 -44.94
CA ALA A 42 -37.90 -31.79 -44.46
C ALA A 42 -38.10 -31.45 -42.97
N SER A 43 -39.22 -30.88 -42.73
CA SER A 43 -40.07 -30.95 -41.56
C SER A 43 -39.89 -29.96 -40.44
N SER A 44 -40.71 -28.95 -40.61
CA SER A 44 -41.36 -28.07 -39.66
C SER A 44 -41.75 -28.67 -38.33
N ASP A 45 -41.77 -27.77 -37.38
CA ASP A 45 -42.69 -27.64 -36.26
C ASP A 45 -42.21 -28.05 -34.85
N ARG A 46 -42.34 -27.00 -34.04
CA ARG A 46 -42.52 -26.97 -32.57
C ARG A 46 -41.28 -27.14 -31.73
N LEU A 47 -40.82 -26.00 -31.26
CA LEU A 47 -40.84 -25.65 -29.85
C LEU A 47 -40.36 -24.21 -29.68
N ALA A 48 -41.28 -23.28 -29.74
CA ALA A 48 -41.08 -21.92 -29.20
C ALA A 48 -41.01 -22.06 -27.67
N ASN A 49 -39.84 -22.40 -27.16
CA ASN A 49 -39.54 -22.19 -25.77
C ASN A 49 -39.03 -20.74 -25.61
N GLY A 50 -39.88 -19.96 -24.98
CA GLY A 50 -39.62 -18.58 -24.68
C GLY A 50 -38.26 -18.38 -24.05
N PHE A 51 -37.37 -17.80 -24.83
CA PHE A 51 -36.16 -17.19 -24.28
C PHE A 51 -36.60 -15.92 -23.58
N ASP A 52 -36.76 -15.98 -22.25
CA ASP A 52 -36.98 -14.82 -21.42
C ASP A 52 -35.64 -14.10 -21.28
N PRO A 53 -35.45 -12.96 -21.96
CA PRO A 53 -34.19 -12.19 -21.87
C PRO A 53 -34.04 -11.54 -20.51
N SER A 54 -35.00 -11.65 -19.61
CA SER A 54 -34.96 -11.11 -18.25
C SER A 54 -34.35 -12.08 -17.21
N ALA A 55 -34.21 -13.37 -17.54
CA ALA A 55 -33.80 -14.41 -16.59
C ALA A 55 -32.27 -14.61 -16.46
N SER A 56 -31.44 -13.94 -17.26
CA SER A 56 -29.98 -13.98 -17.12
C SER A 56 -29.39 -12.68 -16.58
N ARG A 57 -29.98 -12.10 -15.54
CA ARG A 57 -29.17 -11.29 -14.63
C ARG A 57 -28.37 -12.29 -13.79
N SER A 58 -27.27 -12.77 -14.35
CA SER A 58 -26.19 -13.37 -13.60
C SER A 58 -25.95 -12.43 -12.42
N SER A 59 -26.09 -12.94 -11.22
CA SER A 59 -25.59 -12.29 -10.03
C SER A 59 -24.08 -12.15 -10.25
N GLU A 60 -23.67 -11.06 -10.92
CA GLU A 60 -22.27 -10.67 -10.99
C GLU A 60 -21.76 -10.74 -9.57
N ASN A 61 -20.82 -11.62 -9.33
CA ASN A 61 -20.17 -11.80 -8.05
C ASN A 61 -19.32 -10.53 -7.81
N ARG A 62 -20.04 -9.42 -7.50
CA ARG A 62 -19.41 -8.11 -7.29
C ARG A 62 -18.51 -8.23 -6.08
N TYR A 63 -17.25 -7.89 -6.28
CA TYR A 63 -16.30 -7.81 -5.19
C TYR A 63 -16.87 -6.90 -4.09
N ARG A 64 -16.85 -7.40 -2.85
CA ARG A 64 -17.29 -6.63 -1.68
C ARG A 64 -16.15 -6.55 -0.68
N LEU A 65 -15.85 -5.35 -0.22
CA LEU A 65 -14.91 -5.13 0.87
C LEU A 65 -15.60 -5.53 2.18
N ARG A 66 -15.13 -6.63 2.78
CA ARG A 66 -15.76 -7.25 3.97
C ARG A 66 -14.91 -7.17 5.22
N THR A 67 -13.59 -7.08 5.08
CA THR A 67 -12.67 -7.08 6.22
C THR A 67 -11.58 -6.03 6.01
N VAL A 68 -11.45 -5.13 6.98
CA VAL A 68 -10.34 -4.19 7.06
C VAL A 68 -9.51 -4.44 8.31
N VAL A 69 -8.20 -4.46 8.16
CA VAL A 69 -7.28 -4.46 9.29
C VAL A 69 -6.74 -3.05 9.50
N LEU A 70 -6.90 -2.58 10.72
CA LEU A 70 -6.42 -1.28 11.19
C LEU A 70 -5.21 -1.50 12.09
N ASP A 71 -4.10 -0.93 11.70
CA ASP A 71 -2.83 -1.04 12.39
C ASP A 71 -2.46 0.28 13.05
N ALA A 72 -2.33 0.26 14.37
CA ALA A 72 -1.73 1.36 15.11
C ALA A 72 -0.23 1.13 15.19
N GLY A 73 0.57 1.97 14.55
CA GLY A 73 2.03 1.88 14.57
C GLY A 73 2.58 1.79 16.00
N HIS A 74 3.73 1.14 16.16
CA HIS A 74 4.43 1.03 17.43
C HIS A 74 3.62 0.34 18.55
N GLY A 75 3.97 0.61 19.81
CA GLY A 75 3.27 0.09 21.00
C GLY A 75 4.17 -0.67 21.96
N GLY A 76 3.80 -0.68 23.24
CA GLY A 76 4.55 -1.33 24.31
C GLY A 76 5.96 -0.76 24.48
N LYS A 77 6.97 -1.58 24.27
CA LYS A 77 8.40 -1.18 24.35
C LYS A 77 8.85 -0.26 23.18
N ASP A 78 8.14 -0.28 22.07
CA ASP A 78 8.37 0.61 20.92
C ASP A 78 7.39 1.78 21.00
N ILE A 79 7.88 2.93 21.41
CA ILE A 79 7.06 4.13 21.59
C ILE A 79 6.93 4.96 20.33
N GLY A 80 7.71 4.66 19.27
CA GLY A 80 7.82 5.49 18.08
C GLY A 80 8.59 6.78 18.33
N CYS A 81 8.29 7.82 17.58
CA CYS A 81 8.82 9.14 17.85
C CYS A 81 8.08 9.81 19.02
N ASN A 82 8.75 10.80 19.64
CA ASN A 82 8.21 11.59 20.74
C ASN A 82 8.05 13.06 20.34
N GLY A 83 6.93 13.63 20.74
CA GLY A 83 6.80 15.07 20.91
C GLY A 83 7.37 15.53 22.26
N VAL A 84 6.86 16.64 22.78
CA VAL A 84 7.18 17.12 24.12
C VAL A 84 6.42 16.29 25.17
N ASP A 85 5.13 16.08 24.95
CA ASP A 85 4.22 15.41 25.88
C ASP A 85 3.62 14.11 25.32
N ALA A 86 3.51 13.99 23.99
CA ALA A 86 2.87 12.89 23.30
C ALA A 86 3.87 11.86 22.75
N ARG A 87 3.44 10.58 22.73
CA ARG A 87 4.17 9.48 22.07
C ARG A 87 3.40 9.04 20.84
N GLU A 88 4.09 8.74 19.77
CA GLU A 88 3.50 8.25 18.53
C GLU A 88 2.59 7.04 18.74
N ALA A 89 3.05 6.06 19.52
CA ALA A 89 2.27 4.86 19.83
C ALA A 89 0.87 5.16 20.41
N ASP A 90 0.76 6.22 21.23
CA ASP A 90 -0.52 6.60 21.86
C ASP A 90 -1.42 7.37 20.89
N VAL A 91 -0.85 8.30 20.13
CA VAL A 91 -1.56 9.08 19.11
C VAL A 91 -2.07 8.17 17.98
N ALA A 92 -1.23 7.29 17.45
CA ALA A 92 -1.61 6.33 16.42
C ALA A 92 -2.76 5.41 16.89
N LEU A 93 -2.68 4.92 18.14
CA LEU A 93 -3.74 4.09 18.74
C LEU A 93 -5.06 4.86 18.88
N ALA A 94 -5.00 6.13 19.29
CA ALA A 94 -6.18 6.96 19.45
C ALA A 94 -6.87 7.22 18.09
N ILE A 95 -6.10 7.53 17.04
CA ILE A 95 -6.62 7.73 15.69
C ILE A 95 -7.24 6.43 15.16
N ILE A 96 -6.55 5.29 15.29
CA ILE A 96 -7.03 3.99 14.81
C ILE A 96 -8.33 3.58 15.51
N LYS A 97 -8.47 3.78 16.80
CA LYS A 97 -9.71 3.49 17.51
C LYS A 97 -10.89 4.33 16.99
N LYS A 98 -10.66 5.63 16.75
CA LYS A 98 -11.67 6.53 16.18
C LYS A 98 -12.06 6.14 14.76
N LEU A 99 -11.07 5.74 13.94
CA LEU A 99 -11.30 5.24 12.58
C LEU A 99 -12.17 3.97 12.59
N GLY A 100 -11.81 3.01 13.43
CA GLY A 100 -12.56 1.76 13.53
C GLY A 100 -14.00 1.99 13.98
N GLN A 101 -14.22 2.83 14.99
CA GLN A 101 -15.57 3.22 15.42
C GLN A 101 -16.40 3.83 14.29
N GLN A 102 -15.80 4.69 13.44
CA GLN A 102 -16.49 5.27 12.29
C GLN A 102 -16.85 4.21 11.24
N ILE A 103 -15.93 3.26 10.96
CA ILE A 103 -16.21 2.18 10.01
C ILE A 103 -17.32 1.26 10.55
N GLU A 104 -17.22 0.82 11.80
CA GLU A 104 -18.19 -0.05 12.44
C GLU A 104 -19.61 0.59 12.47
N ALA A 105 -19.69 1.89 12.74
CA ALA A 105 -20.96 2.62 12.82
C ALA A 105 -21.59 2.88 11.44
N ASN A 106 -20.79 3.13 10.39
CA ASN A 106 -21.29 3.68 9.13
C ASN A 106 -21.07 2.77 7.91
N SER A 107 -20.46 1.59 8.10
CA SER A 107 -20.21 0.64 7.02
C SER A 107 -20.68 -0.76 7.43
N PRO A 108 -22.00 -0.97 7.53
CA PRO A 108 -22.54 -2.27 7.95
C PRO A 108 -22.08 -3.37 7.00
N GLY A 109 -21.69 -4.52 7.57
CA GLY A 109 -21.14 -5.66 6.84
C GLY A 109 -19.62 -5.61 6.62
N VAL A 110 -18.91 -4.58 7.11
CA VAL A 110 -17.46 -4.52 7.17
C VAL A 110 -16.99 -4.93 8.56
N ARG A 111 -16.19 -5.99 8.62
CA ARG A 111 -15.52 -6.43 9.85
C ARG A 111 -14.23 -5.63 10.04
N VAL A 112 -14.09 -4.97 11.19
CA VAL A 112 -12.88 -4.26 11.59
C VAL A 112 -12.04 -5.14 12.50
N ILE A 113 -10.77 -5.30 12.15
CA ILE A 113 -9.78 -6.01 12.95
C ILE A 113 -8.66 -5.03 13.28
N TYR A 114 -8.20 -5.06 14.51
CA TYR A 114 -7.11 -4.21 14.98
C TYR A 114 -5.89 -5.07 15.22
N THR A 115 -4.70 -4.62 14.83
CA THR A 115 -3.45 -5.27 15.22
C THR A 115 -3.24 -5.17 16.72
N ARG A 116 -3.60 -4.03 17.32
CA ARG A 116 -3.65 -3.80 18.78
C ARG A 116 -4.79 -2.86 19.16
N LYS A 117 -5.34 -3.06 20.34
CA LYS A 117 -6.37 -2.19 20.96
C LYS A 117 -5.87 -1.50 22.23
N THR A 118 -4.68 -1.85 22.69
CA THR A 118 -4.02 -1.33 23.88
C THR A 118 -2.56 -1.01 23.57
N ASN A 119 -1.84 -0.47 24.54
CA ASN A 119 -0.42 -0.18 24.39
C ASN A 119 0.42 -1.45 24.57
N VAL A 120 0.41 -2.34 23.57
CA VAL A 120 1.21 -3.56 23.49
C VAL A 120 2.10 -3.54 22.27
N PHE A 121 3.25 -4.19 22.35
CA PHE A 121 4.17 -4.35 21.22
C PHE A 121 3.69 -5.49 20.31
N ILE A 122 3.61 -5.21 19.02
CA ILE A 122 3.34 -6.19 17.96
C ILE A 122 4.48 -6.07 16.95
N GLU A 123 5.14 -7.17 16.66
CA GLU A 123 6.23 -7.25 15.70
C GLU A 123 5.75 -6.92 14.27
N LEU A 124 6.62 -6.36 13.42
CA LEU A 124 6.18 -5.82 12.12
C LEU A 124 5.59 -6.88 11.20
N ASP A 125 6.22 -8.06 11.10
CA ASP A 125 5.71 -9.16 10.27
C ASP A 125 4.39 -9.74 10.82
N GLU A 126 4.19 -9.71 12.14
CA GLU A 126 2.95 -10.17 12.76
C GLU A 126 1.76 -9.27 12.40
N ARG A 127 1.97 -7.96 12.22
CA ARG A 127 0.91 -7.02 11.77
C ARG A 127 0.36 -7.41 10.40
N ALA A 128 1.24 -7.66 9.43
CA ALA A 128 0.85 -8.17 8.12
C ALA A 128 0.25 -9.58 8.21
N ALA A 129 0.80 -10.45 9.07
CA ALA A 129 0.29 -11.80 9.28
C ALA A 129 -1.13 -11.81 9.87
N ILE A 130 -1.46 -10.88 10.77
CA ILE A 130 -2.84 -10.68 11.27
C ILE A 130 -3.78 -10.39 10.09
N ALA A 131 -3.40 -9.50 9.18
CA ALA A 131 -4.22 -9.17 8.02
C ALA A 131 -4.40 -10.37 7.08
N ASN A 132 -3.31 -11.07 6.77
CA ASN A 132 -3.32 -12.23 5.87
C ASN A 132 -4.18 -13.39 6.43
N ARG A 133 -4.02 -13.74 7.73
CA ARG A 133 -4.80 -14.83 8.38
C ARG A 133 -6.30 -14.54 8.43
N ASN A 134 -6.66 -13.27 8.45
CA ASN A 134 -8.04 -12.84 8.48
C ASN A 134 -8.62 -12.58 7.09
N HIS A 135 -7.87 -12.89 6.02
CA HIS A 135 -8.27 -12.64 4.64
C HIS A 135 -8.78 -11.21 4.46
N ALA A 136 -8.01 -10.23 4.98
CA ALA A 136 -8.40 -8.85 4.91
C ALA A 136 -8.40 -8.34 3.46
N ASP A 137 -9.39 -7.53 3.13
CA ASP A 137 -9.51 -6.87 1.84
C ASP A 137 -8.69 -5.57 1.79
N LEU A 138 -8.30 -5.06 2.97
CA LEU A 138 -7.59 -3.80 3.11
C LEU A 138 -6.79 -3.76 4.40
N PHE A 139 -5.59 -3.17 4.33
CA PHE A 139 -4.73 -2.89 5.48
C PHE A 139 -4.39 -1.40 5.54
N ILE A 140 -4.68 -0.76 6.68
CA ILE A 140 -4.39 0.66 6.93
C ILE A 140 -3.56 0.78 8.20
N SER A 141 -2.31 1.20 8.06
CA SER A 141 -1.41 1.52 9.18
C SER A 141 -1.38 3.03 9.41
N VAL A 142 -1.38 3.47 10.66
CA VAL A 142 -1.30 4.89 11.03
C VAL A 142 -0.11 5.12 11.95
N HIS A 143 0.66 6.13 11.59
CA HIS A 143 1.89 6.60 12.22
C HIS A 143 1.89 8.11 12.39
N CYS A 144 2.89 8.63 13.07
CA CYS A 144 3.22 10.05 13.12
C CYS A 144 4.69 10.26 12.75
N ASN A 145 4.93 11.09 11.77
CA ASN A 145 6.26 11.37 11.25
C ASN A 145 7.14 12.13 12.26
N ALA A 146 8.44 12.03 12.07
CA ALA A 146 9.44 12.83 12.75
C ALA A 146 10.24 13.67 11.76
N GLY A 147 10.56 14.89 12.15
CA GLY A 147 11.35 15.81 11.34
C GLY A 147 11.94 16.95 12.18
N PRO A 148 12.76 17.82 11.57
CA PRO A 148 13.23 19.02 12.25
C PRO A 148 12.07 19.96 12.58
N ARG A 149 12.31 20.87 13.52
CA ARG A 149 11.33 21.89 13.91
C ARG A 149 10.81 22.67 12.71
N GLY A 150 9.51 22.90 12.63
CA GLY A 150 8.81 23.48 11.48
C GLY A 150 8.34 22.46 10.45
N SER A 151 8.66 21.17 10.61
CA SER A 151 8.08 20.11 9.78
C SER A 151 6.61 19.95 10.08
N HIS A 152 5.75 19.92 9.05
CA HIS A 152 4.31 19.84 9.21
C HIS A 152 3.63 19.17 8.00
N GLY A 153 2.40 18.72 8.21
CA GLY A 153 1.57 18.13 7.17
C GLY A 153 1.55 16.62 7.18
N THR A 154 0.74 16.04 6.30
CA THR A 154 0.48 14.61 6.21
C THR A 154 1.18 13.97 5.02
N GLU A 155 1.52 12.70 5.12
CA GLU A 155 2.05 11.89 4.03
C GLU A 155 1.27 10.57 3.96
N VAL A 156 1.09 10.03 2.76
CA VAL A 156 0.51 8.70 2.59
C VAL A 156 1.46 7.83 1.78
N TRP A 157 1.75 6.66 2.31
CA TRP A 157 2.78 5.79 1.77
C TRP A 157 2.23 4.46 1.28
N THR A 158 2.80 3.97 0.19
CA THR A 158 2.61 2.62 -0.30
C THR A 158 3.95 1.93 -0.49
N MET A 159 3.92 0.61 -0.58
CA MET A 159 5.10 -0.17 -0.94
C MET A 159 5.63 0.27 -2.30
N GLY A 160 6.95 0.32 -2.47
CA GLY A 160 7.60 0.61 -3.74
C GLY A 160 8.98 1.25 -3.60
N LEU A 161 9.60 1.62 -4.72
CA LEU A 161 10.91 2.26 -4.74
C LEU A 161 10.82 3.68 -4.18
N HIS A 162 11.71 4.00 -3.25
CA HIS A 162 11.85 5.37 -2.76
C HIS A 162 12.50 6.26 -3.84
N LYS A 163 11.98 7.47 -3.98
CA LYS A 163 12.47 8.42 -4.99
C LYS A 163 13.53 9.40 -4.47
N THR A 164 13.66 9.51 -3.15
CA THR A 164 14.58 10.48 -2.51
C THR A 164 15.18 9.88 -1.24
N ASN A 165 16.32 10.40 -0.82
CA ASN A 165 16.94 10.04 0.46
C ASN A 165 16.03 10.36 1.66
N ALA A 166 15.21 11.40 1.57
CA ALA A 166 14.23 11.71 2.61
C ALA A 166 13.17 10.60 2.73
N ASN A 167 12.69 10.06 1.60
CA ASN A 167 11.75 8.92 1.60
C ASN A 167 12.41 7.66 2.18
N LEU A 168 13.68 7.40 1.83
CA LEU A 168 14.45 6.32 2.42
C LEU A 168 14.57 6.49 3.94
N GLY A 169 14.87 7.69 4.41
CA GLY A 169 15.02 7.99 5.83
C GLY A 169 13.77 7.70 6.66
N VAL A 170 12.57 7.95 6.12
CA VAL A 170 11.31 7.58 6.77
C VAL A 170 11.21 6.06 6.90
N ALA A 171 11.38 5.32 5.79
CA ALA A 171 11.32 3.85 5.83
C ALA A 171 12.40 3.24 6.74
N GLN A 172 13.60 3.80 6.79
CA GLN A 172 14.66 3.34 7.69
C GLN A 172 14.25 3.49 9.16
N ARG A 173 13.64 4.61 9.52
CA ARG A 173 13.18 4.86 10.88
C ARG A 173 12.08 3.87 11.28
N GLU A 174 11.05 3.71 10.44
CA GLU A 174 9.94 2.79 10.70
C GLU A 174 10.39 1.33 10.75
N ASN A 175 11.30 0.94 9.87
CA ASN A 175 11.82 -0.42 9.84
C ASN A 175 12.82 -0.71 10.96
N ALA A 176 13.42 0.33 11.60
CA ALA A 176 14.43 0.13 12.65
C ALA A 176 13.90 -0.61 13.89
N VAL A 177 12.59 -0.63 14.09
CA VAL A 177 11.95 -1.34 15.20
C VAL A 177 12.28 -2.84 15.21
N ILE A 178 12.55 -3.46 14.05
CA ILE A 178 12.94 -4.89 14.01
C ILE A 178 14.21 -5.19 14.81
N LEU A 179 15.07 -4.20 15.06
CA LEU A 179 16.26 -4.35 15.91
C LEU A 179 15.89 -4.67 17.36
N GLN A 180 14.66 -4.39 17.78
CA GLN A 180 14.11 -4.74 19.08
C GLN A 180 13.44 -6.12 19.10
N GLU A 181 13.31 -6.77 17.93
CA GLU A 181 12.66 -8.08 17.77
C GLU A 181 13.67 -9.22 17.91
N LYS A 182 13.22 -10.34 18.49
CA LYS A 182 14.05 -11.54 18.55
C LYS A 182 14.20 -12.18 17.18
N ASN A 183 15.42 -12.61 16.85
CA ASN A 183 15.72 -13.32 15.60
C ASN A 183 15.32 -12.56 14.33
N TYR A 184 15.37 -11.23 14.36
CA TYR A 184 14.90 -10.39 13.24
C TYR A 184 15.58 -10.75 11.90
N LYS A 185 16.88 -11.06 11.89
CA LYS A 185 17.59 -11.41 10.66
C LYS A 185 16.99 -12.63 9.96
N GLN A 186 16.56 -13.63 10.72
CA GLN A 186 15.92 -14.82 10.18
C GLN A 186 14.47 -14.54 9.73
N ARG A 187 13.74 -13.73 10.49
CA ARG A 187 12.33 -13.38 10.20
C ARG A 187 12.18 -12.49 8.98
N TYR A 188 13.16 -11.63 8.71
CA TYR A 188 13.15 -10.67 7.61
C TYR A 188 14.19 -11.00 6.53
N ASP A 189 14.49 -12.28 6.33
CA ASP A 189 15.34 -12.78 5.24
C ASP A 189 16.70 -12.04 5.11
N GLY A 190 17.30 -11.70 6.26
CA GLY A 190 18.57 -10.99 6.33
C GLY A 190 18.48 -9.48 6.07
N PHE A 191 17.28 -8.91 6.01
CA PHE A 191 17.13 -7.46 5.85
C PHE A 191 17.85 -6.68 6.95
N ASP A 192 18.66 -5.71 6.53
CA ASP A 192 19.31 -4.74 7.42
C ASP A 192 18.62 -3.38 7.28
N PRO A 193 17.92 -2.89 8.33
CA PRO A 193 17.21 -1.61 8.28
C PRO A 193 18.15 -0.40 8.15
N ARG A 194 19.45 -0.58 8.37
CA ARG A 194 20.46 0.47 8.21
C ARG A 194 21.04 0.54 6.80
N SER A 195 20.86 -0.52 5.99
CA SER A 195 21.42 -0.62 4.65
C SER A 195 20.47 -0.05 3.60
N PRO A 196 20.85 1.02 2.87
CA PRO A 196 20.09 1.50 1.72
C PRO A 196 19.84 0.41 0.67
N GLN A 197 20.81 -0.49 0.47
CA GLN A 197 20.72 -1.60 -0.49
C GLN A 197 19.61 -2.58 -0.09
N SER A 198 19.48 -2.91 1.20
CA SER A 198 18.38 -3.74 1.70
C SER A 198 17.02 -3.10 1.40
N HIS A 199 16.88 -1.80 1.61
CA HIS A 199 15.64 -1.08 1.31
C HIS A 199 15.32 -1.06 -0.19
N ILE A 200 16.33 -0.91 -1.07
CA ILE A 200 16.14 -0.99 -2.52
C ILE A 200 15.67 -2.39 -2.89
N LEU A 201 16.37 -3.44 -2.45
CA LEU A 201 16.02 -4.81 -2.76
C LEU A 201 14.58 -5.15 -2.33
N PHE A 202 14.20 -4.78 -1.11
CA PHE A 202 12.85 -5.02 -0.61
C PHE A 202 11.77 -4.23 -1.33
N SER A 203 12.07 -3.02 -1.77
CA SER A 203 11.13 -2.20 -2.53
C SER A 203 10.85 -2.71 -3.95
N LEU A 204 11.72 -3.61 -4.47
CA LEU A 204 11.51 -4.28 -5.75
C LEU A 204 10.45 -5.39 -5.69
N PHE A 205 10.11 -5.88 -4.50
CA PHE A 205 8.96 -6.77 -4.31
C PHE A 205 7.67 -6.00 -4.54
N GLN A 206 7.31 -5.80 -5.82
CA GLN A 206 6.07 -5.14 -6.19
C GLN A 206 4.89 -6.04 -5.81
N SER A 207 4.04 -5.53 -4.96
CA SER A 207 2.77 -6.17 -4.66
C SER A 207 1.84 -6.11 -5.88
N ALA A 208 1.16 -7.21 -6.19
CA ALA A 208 0.06 -7.22 -7.16
C ALA A 208 -1.04 -6.19 -6.80
N TYR A 209 -1.03 -5.70 -5.57
CA TYR A 209 -2.02 -4.78 -5.02
C TYR A 209 -1.61 -3.30 -5.09
N ILE A 210 -0.43 -2.98 -5.68
CA ILE A 210 0.11 -1.61 -5.68
C ILE A 210 -0.84 -0.58 -6.29
N THR A 211 -1.50 -0.91 -7.40
CA THR A 211 -2.45 0.00 -8.05
C THR A 211 -3.61 0.36 -7.12
N ASN A 212 -4.16 -0.62 -6.42
CA ASN A 212 -5.27 -0.40 -5.49
C ASN A 212 -4.80 0.32 -4.23
N SER A 213 -3.59 0.04 -3.74
CA SER A 213 -2.94 0.79 -2.65
C SER A 213 -2.77 2.26 -3.01
N LEU A 214 -2.27 2.57 -4.21
CA LEU A 214 -2.12 3.93 -4.71
C LEU A 214 -3.47 4.65 -4.85
N ARG A 215 -4.52 3.96 -5.32
CA ARG A 215 -5.88 4.53 -5.40
C ARG A 215 -6.41 4.93 -4.04
N LEU A 216 -6.23 4.09 -3.00
CA LEU A 216 -6.61 4.43 -1.64
C LEU A 216 -5.76 5.58 -1.09
N ALA A 217 -4.44 5.51 -1.26
CA ALA A 217 -3.52 6.55 -0.79
C ALA A 217 -3.85 7.93 -1.36
N GLN A 218 -4.16 8.01 -2.65
CA GLN A 218 -4.58 9.26 -3.31
C GLN A 218 -5.90 9.81 -2.76
N ARG A 219 -6.85 8.93 -2.38
CA ARG A 219 -8.10 9.37 -1.72
C ARG A 219 -7.84 9.92 -0.33
N ILE A 220 -7.01 9.25 0.46
CA ILE A 220 -6.64 9.72 1.81
C ILE A 220 -5.98 11.09 1.70
N ASP A 221 -4.98 11.24 0.84
CA ASP A 221 -4.29 12.51 0.60
C ASP A 221 -5.27 13.63 0.20
N ARG A 222 -6.17 13.35 -0.74
CA ARG A 222 -7.21 14.30 -1.15
C ARG A 222 -8.12 14.70 0.01
N GLN A 223 -8.58 13.75 0.83
CA GLN A 223 -9.43 14.03 1.99
C GLN A 223 -8.70 14.89 3.03
N PHE A 224 -7.44 14.63 3.30
CA PHE A 224 -6.63 15.43 4.21
C PHE A 224 -6.53 16.87 3.74
N ARG A 225 -6.23 17.08 2.48
CA ARG A 225 -6.07 18.41 1.88
C ARG A 225 -7.39 19.17 1.80
N THR A 226 -8.48 18.52 1.35
CA THR A 226 -9.71 19.22 0.97
C THR A 226 -10.77 19.28 2.08
N LYS A 227 -10.76 18.32 3.01
CA LYS A 227 -11.79 18.19 4.05
C LYS A 227 -11.26 18.32 5.48
N VAL A 228 -10.00 17.94 5.70
CA VAL A 228 -9.37 18.09 7.02
C VAL A 228 -8.60 19.41 7.11
N GLY A 229 -8.21 19.98 5.98
CA GLY A 229 -7.45 21.22 5.92
C GLY A 229 -5.97 21.04 6.29
N ARG A 230 -5.44 19.81 6.16
CA ARG A 230 -4.02 19.55 6.43
C ARG A 230 -3.17 19.87 5.21
N VAL A 231 -1.96 20.35 5.45
CA VAL A 231 -0.95 20.44 4.40
C VAL A 231 -0.64 19.02 3.93
N SER A 232 -0.81 18.78 2.63
CA SER A 232 -0.46 17.50 2.02
C SER A 232 0.99 17.53 1.55
N ARG A 233 1.74 16.51 1.90
CA ARG A 233 3.09 16.24 1.37
C ARG A 233 3.06 15.15 0.29
N GLY A 234 1.83 14.72 -0.08
CA GLY A 234 1.53 13.84 -1.19
C GLY A 234 1.63 12.34 -0.87
N VAL A 235 1.35 11.56 -1.92
CA VAL A 235 1.51 10.11 -1.91
C VAL A 235 2.94 9.76 -2.29
N LYS A 236 3.56 8.89 -1.51
CA LYS A 236 4.95 8.48 -1.64
C LYS A 236 5.10 6.97 -1.61
N GLN A 237 6.28 6.50 -1.98
CA GLN A 237 6.62 5.07 -1.96
C GLN A 237 7.96 4.85 -1.26
N ALA A 238 8.03 3.77 -0.49
CA ALA A 238 9.27 3.24 0.06
C ALA A 238 9.10 1.78 0.51
N GLY A 239 10.20 1.14 0.90
CA GLY A 239 10.22 -0.25 1.37
C GLY A 239 9.86 -0.37 2.84
N PHE A 240 8.57 -0.27 3.19
CA PHE A 240 8.08 -0.47 4.55
C PHE A 240 7.84 -1.94 4.86
N LEU A 241 8.52 -2.48 5.86
CA LEU A 241 8.38 -3.89 6.26
C LEU A 241 6.96 -4.24 6.73
N VAL A 242 6.28 -3.32 7.38
CA VAL A 242 4.88 -3.50 7.83
C VAL A 242 3.91 -3.72 6.66
N LEU A 243 4.25 -3.22 5.46
CA LEU A 243 3.45 -3.41 4.25
C LEU A 243 3.95 -4.57 3.37
N TRP A 244 5.19 -5.02 3.59
CA TRP A 244 5.88 -5.92 2.67
C TRP A 244 5.17 -7.26 2.42
N LYS A 245 4.75 -7.94 3.50
CA LYS A 245 4.11 -9.28 3.39
C LYS A 245 2.59 -9.21 3.26
N SER A 246 2.01 -8.04 3.02
CA SER A 246 0.56 -7.89 2.89
C SER A 246 0.06 -8.46 1.56
N THR A 247 -0.94 -9.34 1.63
CA THR A 247 -1.59 -9.97 0.46
C THR A 247 -2.89 -9.26 0.07
N MET A 248 -2.98 -7.96 0.35
CA MET A 248 -4.09 -7.08 0.02
C MET A 248 -3.59 -5.66 -0.21
N PRO A 249 -4.42 -4.74 -0.77
CA PRO A 249 -4.10 -3.31 -0.80
C PRO A 249 -3.75 -2.79 0.58
N SER A 250 -2.63 -2.07 0.70
CA SER A 250 -2.08 -1.62 1.97
C SER A 250 -1.48 -0.23 1.88
N VAL A 251 -1.70 0.58 2.91
CA VAL A 251 -1.17 1.94 3.03
C VAL A 251 -0.64 2.21 4.43
N LEU A 252 0.37 3.08 4.52
CA LEU A 252 0.83 3.67 5.77
C LEU A 252 0.55 5.17 5.71
N VAL A 253 -0.07 5.69 6.75
CA VAL A 253 -0.48 7.09 6.88
C VAL A 253 0.35 7.76 7.96
N GLU A 254 1.11 8.77 7.59
CA GLU A 254 1.77 9.69 8.51
C GLU A 254 0.81 10.86 8.78
N ALA A 255 0.21 10.87 9.96
CA ALA A 255 -0.85 11.81 10.33
C ALA A 255 -0.36 13.24 10.52
N GLY A 256 0.94 13.43 10.72
CA GLY A 256 1.61 14.72 10.94
C GLY A 256 2.99 14.49 11.53
N PHE A 257 3.70 15.56 11.88
CA PHE A 257 5.06 15.51 12.44
C PHE A 257 5.03 15.69 13.95
N LEU A 258 4.97 14.62 14.71
CA LEU A 258 4.81 14.67 16.17
C LEU A 258 5.97 15.40 16.89
N THR A 259 7.15 15.44 16.27
CA THR A 259 8.33 16.14 16.80
C THR A 259 8.27 17.66 16.66
N ASP A 260 7.26 18.21 15.95
CA ASP A 260 7.00 19.65 15.91
C ASP A 260 5.92 20.03 16.92
N PRO A 261 6.14 21.01 17.82
CA PRO A 261 5.19 21.33 18.88
C PRO A 261 3.81 21.78 18.38
N THR A 262 3.73 22.43 17.21
CA THR A 262 2.43 22.86 16.64
C THR A 262 1.64 21.66 16.11
N GLU A 263 2.32 20.75 15.47
CA GLU A 263 1.72 19.48 15.00
C GLU A 263 1.34 18.57 16.16
N GLU A 264 2.20 18.44 17.17
CA GLU A 264 1.92 17.72 18.39
C GLU A 264 0.65 18.22 19.07
N ASN A 265 0.57 19.54 19.29
CA ASN A 265 -0.62 20.16 19.89
C ASN A 265 -1.91 19.85 19.13
N TYR A 266 -1.85 19.67 17.81
CA TYR A 266 -2.99 19.25 17.01
C TYR A 266 -3.26 17.74 17.15
N LEU A 267 -2.21 16.91 17.00
CA LEU A 267 -2.31 15.45 16.96
C LEU A 267 -2.70 14.84 18.31
N ASP A 268 -2.32 15.48 19.41
CA ASP A 268 -2.65 15.01 20.77
C ASP A 268 -4.06 15.44 21.23
N THR A 269 -4.77 16.25 20.45
CA THR A 269 -6.15 16.61 20.78
C THR A 269 -7.16 15.58 20.27
N ASN A 270 -8.26 15.42 21.03
CA ASN A 270 -9.38 14.60 20.56
C ASN A 270 -9.95 15.09 19.22
N ALA A 271 -10.01 16.39 19.01
CA ALA A 271 -10.50 17.00 17.76
C ALA A 271 -9.58 16.72 16.57
N GLY A 272 -8.25 16.86 16.72
CA GLY A 272 -7.29 16.57 15.70
C GLY A 272 -7.29 15.09 15.29
N GLN A 273 -7.27 14.20 16.28
CA GLN A 273 -7.38 12.76 16.06
C GLN A 273 -8.70 12.36 15.36
N GLN A 274 -9.82 12.96 15.76
CA GLN A 274 -11.10 12.73 15.12
C GLN A 274 -11.13 13.23 13.66
N ALA A 275 -10.51 14.37 13.39
CA ALA A 275 -10.43 14.96 12.05
C ALA A 275 -9.58 14.07 11.11
N ILE A 276 -8.42 13.57 11.58
CA ILE A 276 -7.56 12.62 10.83
C ILE A 276 -8.33 11.32 10.58
N ALA A 277 -8.90 10.70 11.61
CA ALA A 277 -9.69 9.47 11.47
C ALA A 277 -10.84 9.65 10.49
N GLY A 278 -11.56 10.79 10.56
CA GLY A 278 -12.64 11.14 9.63
C GLY A 278 -12.17 11.32 8.19
N GLY A 279 -10.97 11.86 7.97
CA GLY A 279 -10.35 11.94 6.65
C GLY A 279 -10.09 10.56 6.06
N ILE A 280 -9.49 9.67 6.84
CA ILE A 280 -9.22 8.29 6.42
C ILE A 280 -10.54 7.54 6.18
N TYR A 281 -11.53 7.70 7.05
CA TYR A 281 -12.84 7.06 6.91
C TYR A 281 -13.54 7.48 5.60
N ARG A 282 -13.58 8.76 5.27
CA ARG A 282 -14.19 9.23 4.01
C ARG A 282 -13.48 8.64 2.80
N ALA A 283 -12.16 8.59 2.82
CA ALA A 283 -11.37 7.96 1.75
C ALA A 283 -11.66 6.45 1.63
N PHE A 284 -11.77 5.75 2.77
CA PHE A 284 -12.18 4.36 2.83
C PHE A 284 -13.57 4.14 2.22
N SER A 285 -14.55 4.97 2.58
CA SER A 285 -15.92 4.88 2.09
C SER A 285 -15.98 5.09 0.56
N GLU A 286 -15.29 6.10 0.04
CA GLU A 286 -15.16 6.33 -1.40
C GLU A 286 -14.48 5.14 -2.12
N TYR A 287 -13.41 4.62 -1.53
CA TYR A 287 -12.68 3.49 -2.10
C TYR A 287 -13.55 2.22 -2.16
N LYS A 288 -14.26 1.93 -1.05
CA LYS A 288 -15.21 0.81 -0.98
C LYS A 288 -16.31 0.93 -2.02
N HIS A 289 -16.91 2.11 -2.13
CA HIS A 289 -17.96 2.40 -3.09
C HIS A 289 -17.51 2.14 -4.54
N ASP A 290 -16.32 2.61 -4.91
CA ASP A 290 -15.79 2.41 -6.26
C ASP A 290 -15.47 0.93 -6.56
N LEU A 291 -14.96 0.18 -5.57
CA LEU A 291 -14.69 -1.25 -5.74
C LEU A 291 -15.97 -2.08 -5.92
N GLU A 292 -17.04 -1.69 -5.26
CA GLU A 292 -18.32 -2.42 -5.29
C GLU A 292 -19.18 -2.03 -6.49
N GLY A 293 -18.72 -1.11 -7.34
CA GLY A 293 -19.40 -0.72 -8.58
C GLY A 293 -20.78 -0.07 -8.36
N THR A 294 -21.00 0.55 -7.20
CA THR A 294 -22.25 1.29 -6.94
C THR A 294 -22.13 2.67 -7.57
N PRO A 295 -23.05 3.12 -8.45
CA PRO A 295 -23.01 4.49 -9.01
C PRO A 295 -22.97 5.51 -7.88
N SER A 296 -22.10 6.51 -7.98
CA SER A 296 -22.15 7.67 -7.09
C SER A 296 -23.47 8.39 -7.27
N ARG A 297 -24.20 8.58 -6.17
CA ARG A 297 -25.38 9.42 -6.13
C ARG A 297 -25.02 10.89 -6.09
#